data_ca57f820aedf56ff09b6f95ffb226b12
#
_entry.id   ca57f820aedf56ff09b6f95ffb226b12
#
_cell.length_a   1.000
_cell.length_b   1.000
_cell.length_c   1.000
_cell.angle_alpha   90.00
_cell.angle_beta   90.00
_cell.angle_gamma   90.00
#
_symmetry.space_group_name_H-M   'P 1'
#
loop_
_entity.id
_entity.type
_entity.pdbx_description
1 polymer ?
#
loop_
_entity_poly.entity_id
_entity_poly.type
_entity_poly.pdbx_seq_one_letter_code
_entity_poly.pdbx_strand_id
1 'polypeptide(L)'
;MATLTDDAKELLSRPIHAWATTLSADGTPHSTVVWVDVDGDEVVFNTAVGRVKEKHLSRDPRVSISVLDPDNPYHLLSVTGTARLDTSDGDAVIDALAKKYLGADSYPGRTPTEQRVTVRITPSKVIYNGG
;
A
#
# COMPACT_ATOMS: atom_id res chain seq x y z
N MET A 1 11.56 3.72 -16.14
CA MET A 1 10.95 2.81 -15.13
C MET A 1 11.71 2.96 -13.82
N ALA A 2 11.02 3.13 -12.74
CA ALA A 2 11.63 3.25 -11.42
C ALA A 2 11.71 1.88 -10.75
N THR A 3 12.78 1.66 -10.02
CA THR A 3 12.99 0.41 -9.27
C THR A 3 13.11 0.69 -7.79
N LEU A 4 12.62 -0.27 -6.97
CA LEU A 4 12.83 -0.26 -5.54
C LEU A 4 14.20 -0.87 -5.25
N THR A 5 15.06 -0.13 -4.55
CA THR A 5 16.34 -0.66 -4.06
C THR A 5 16.10 -1.66 -2.93
N ASP A 6 17.10 -2.46 -2.60
CA ASP A 6 17.01 -3.39 -1.47
C ASP A 6 16.75 -2.66 -0.15
N ASP A 7 17.35 -1.48 0.04
CA ASP A 7 17.13 -0.67 1.23
C ASP A 7 15.69 -0.14 1.31
N ALA A 8 15.12 0.28 0.17
CA ALA A 8 13.72 0.70 0.12
C ALA A 8 12.77 -0.46 0.42
N LYS A 9 13.05 -1.64 -0.13
CA LYS A 9 12.27 -2.85 0.15
C LYS A 9 12.35 -3.24 1.62
N GLU A 10 13.52 -3.11 2.24
CA GLU A 10 13.68 -3.40 3.67
C GLU A 10 12.81 -2.47 4.51
N LEU A 11 12.77 -1.18 4.19
CA LEU A 11 11.91 -0.24 4.90
C LEU A 11 10.43 -0.62 4.77
N LEU A 12 9.99 -0.98 3.55
CA LEU A 12 8.62 -1.42 3.30
C LEU A 12 8.27 -2.73 4.02
N SER A 13 9.26 -3.56 4.33
CA SER A 13 9.04 -4.84 5.01
C SER A 13 8.80 -4.71 6.51
N ARG A 14 9.11 -3.54 7.09
CA ARG A 14 8.87 -3.27 8.51
C ARG A 14 7.40 -3.01 8.79
N PRO A 15 6.93 -3.27 10.03
CA PRO A 15 5.53 -2.97 10.39
C PRO A 15 5.33 -1.48 10.66
N ILE A 16 5.61 -0.66 9.69
CA ILE A 16 5.49 0.80 9.73
C ILE A 16 4.29 1.22 8.92
N HIS A 17 3.47 2.12 9.47
CA HIS A 17 2.31 2.63 8.77
C HIS A 17 2.73 3.56 7.62
N ALA A 18 1.96 3.49 6.54
CA ALA A 18 2.20 4.28 5.34
C ALA A 18 0.98 5.16 5.04
N TRP A 19 1.22 6.25 4.32
CA TRP A 19 0.15 7.06 3.74
C TRP A 19 -0.06 6.66 2.30
N ALA A 20 -1.31 6.32 1.95
CA ALA A 20 -1.71 6.05 0.57
C ALA A 20 -2.54 7.24 0.06
N THR A 21 -2.15 7.79 -1.08
CA THR A 21 -2.85 8.91 -1.71
C THR A 21 -3.44 8.47 -3.03
N THR A 22 -4.75 8.62 -3.17
CA THR A 22 -5.52 8.35 -4.39
C THR A 22 -6.23 9.62 -4.83
N LEU A 23 -6.79 9.63 -6.03
CA LEU A 23 -7.42 10.80 -6.61
C LEU A 23 -8.93 10.60 -6.78
N SER A 24 -9.71 11.57 -6.29
CA SER A 24 -11.15 11.61 -6.53
C SER A 24 -11.47 12.01 -7.97
N ALA A 25 -12.76 11.99 -8.34
CA ALA A 25 -13.21 12.29 -9.70
C ALA A 25 -12.79 13.68 -10.18
N ASP A 26 -12.73 14.65 -9.27
CA ASP A 26 -12.33 16.02 -9.58
C ASP A 26 -10.81 16.25 -9.45
N GLY A 27 -10.03 15.17 -9.21
CA GLY A 27 -8.58 15.27 -9.06
C GLY A 27 -8.11 15.63 -7.65
N THR A 28 -9.01 15.74 -6.67
CA THR A 28 -8.63 16.04 -5.29
C THR A 28 -7.89 14.86 -4.67
N PRO A 29 -6.69 15.07 -4.11
CA PRO A 29 -5.96 14.00 -3.41
C PRO A 29 -6.67 13.59 -2.13
N HIS A 30 -6.72 12.28 -1.89
CA HIS A 30 -7.30 11.67 -0.70
C HIS A 30 -6.25 10.76 -0.06
N SER A 31 -5.80 11.08 1.15
CA SER A 31 -4.73 10.37 1.83
C SER A 31 -5.25 9.65 3.07
N THR A 32 -4.95 8.38 3.20
CA THR A 32 -5.30 7.56 4.36
C THR A 32 -4.12 6.69 4.77
N VAL A 33 -4.09 6.29 6.05
CA VAL A 33 -3.07 5.39 6.57
C VAL A 33 -3.41 3.95 6.21
N VAL A 34 -2.42 3.22 5.74
CA VAL A 34 -2.58 1.81 5.34
C VAL A 34 -1.42 0.96 5.88
N TRP A 35 -1.64 -0.34 5.90
CA TRP A 35 -0.58 -1.33 6.05
C TRP A 35 -0.02 -1.63 4.66
N VAL A 36 1.31 -1.70 4.55
CA VAL A 36 1.98 -1.95 3.28
C VAL A 36 2.94 -3.12 3.38
N ASP A 37 3.27 -3.68 2.24
CA ASP A 37 4.36 -4.61 2.08
C ASP A 37 4.94 -4.45 0.67
N VAL A 38 5.96 -5.22 0.39
CA VAL A 38 6.60 -5.29 -0.92
C VAL A 38 6.51 -6.72 -1.43
N ASP A 39 6.22 -6.86 -2.72
CA ASP A 39 6.19 -8.16 -3.40
C ASP A 39 6.95 -8.00 -4.71
N GLY A 40 8.19 -8.54 -4.74
CA GLY A 40 9.09 -8.30 -5.86
C GLY A 40 9.39 -6.81 -6.00
N ASP A 41 9.02 -6.24 -7.13
CA ASP A 41 9.22 -4.82 -7.45
C ASP A 41 7.96 -3.98 -7.28
N GLU A 42 6.91 -4.56 -6.70
CA GLU A 42 5.65 -3.87 -6.47
C GLU A 42 5.44 -3.54 -5.00
N VAL A 43 4.83 -2.37 -4.74
CA VAL A 43 4.33 -2.03 -3.42
C VAL A 43 2.90 -2.55 -3.30
N VAL A 44 2.57 -3.15 -2.17
CA VAL A 44 1.29 -3.83 -1.96
C VAL A 44 0.59 -3.25 -0.75
N PHE A 45 -0.70 -2.94 -0.89
CA PHE A 45 -1.59 -2.74 0.24
C PHE A 45 -2.95 -3.38 -0.05
N ASN A 46 -3.90 -3.24 0.85
CA ASN A 46 -5.17 -3.95 0.73
C ASN A 46 -6.33 -3.01 1.10
N THR A 47 -7.44 -3.20 0.41
CA THR A 47 -8.68 -2.48 0.69
C THR A 47 -9.86 -3.43 0.42
N ALA A 48 -11.06 -2.91 0.27
CA ALA A 48 -12.23 -3.72 -0.03
C ALA A 48 -13.05 -3.06 -1.13
N VAL A 49 -13.74 -3.89 -1.91
CA VAL A 49 -14.67 -3.42 -2.94
C VAL A 49 -15.72 -2.51 -2.32
N GLY A 50 -15.96 -1.38 -2.95
CA GLY A 50 -16.92 -0.36 -2.49
C GLY A 50 -16.34 0.70 -1.57
N ARG A 51 -15.12 0.52 -1.05
CA ARG A 51 -14.46 1.56 -0.27
C ARG A 51 -13.93 2.68 -1.17
N VAL A 52 -13.65 3.84 -0.56
CA VAL A 52 -13.25 5.06 -1.30
C VAL A 52 -12.00 4.84 -2.15
N LYS A 53 -10.97 4.20 -1.58
CA LYS A 53 -9.72 3.93 -2.32
C LYS A 53 -9.96 3.02 -3.52
N GLU A 54 -10.77 1.99 -3.36
CA GLU A 54 -11.09 1.08 -4.48
C GLU A 54 -11.83 1.81 -5.59
N LYS A 55 -12.80 2.64 -5.25
CA LYS A 55 -13.53 3.45 -6.22
C LYS A 55 -12.63 4.43 -6.96
N HIS A 56 -11.72 5.11 -6.24
CA HIS A 56 -10.77 6.02 -6.85
C HIS A 56 -9.87 5.29 -7.85
N LEU A 57 -9.27 4.17 -7.44
CA LEU A 57 -8.30 3.44 -8.24
C LEU A 57 -8.93 2.71 -9.43
N SER A 58 -10.20 2.34 -9.32
CA SER A 58 -10.94 1.75 -10.45
C SER A 58 -11.13 2.76 -11.59
N ARG A 59 -11.18 4.05 -11.27
CA ARG A 59 -11.35 5.13 -12.26
C ARG A 59 -10.02 5.73 -12.67
N ASP A 60 -9.12 5.97 -11.71
CA ASP A 60 -7.82 6.60 -11.95
C ASP A 60 -6.75 5.78 -11.19
N PRO A 61 -5.89 5.04 -11.91
CA PRO A 61 -4.95 4.12 -11.27
C PRO A 61 -3.75 4.80 -10.63
N ARG A 62 -3.63 6.12 -10.74
CA ARG A 62 -2.49 6.84 -10.13
C ARG A 62 -2.58 6.78 -8.62
N VAL A 63 -1.45 6.48 -7.97
CA VAL A 63 -1.38 6.29 -6.53
C VAL A 63 0.01 6.67 -6.03
N SER A 64 0.08 7.15 -4.80
CA SER A 64 1.34 7.44 -4.11
C SER A 64 1.33 6.78 -2.74
N ILE A 65 2.47 6.20 -2.37
CA ILE A 65 2.72 5.65 -1.03
C ILE A 65 3.89 6.40 -0.41
N SER A 66 3.72 6.83 0.84
CA SER A 66 4.79 7.49 1.60
C SER A 66 4.99 6.78 2.93
N VAL A 67 6.25 6.48 3.25
CA VAL A 67 6.64 5.76 4.47
C VAL A 67 7.73 6.55 5.17
N LEU A 68 7.60 6.69 6.48
CA LEU A 68 8.58 7.35 7.33
C LEU A 68 9.00 6.41 8.44
N ASP A 69 10.32 6.25 8.61
CA ASP A 69 10.86 5.51 9.76
C ASP A 69 10.56 6.31 11.04
N PRO A 70 9.80 5.74 11.99
CA PRO A 70 9.44 6.47 13.21
C PRO A 70 10.63 6.82 14.10
N ASP A 71 11.76 6.12 13.95
CA ASP A 71 12.98 6.36 14.73
C ASP A 71 13.93 7.35 14.07
N ASN A 72 13.74 7.65 12.78
CA ASN A 72 14.59 8.55 12.03
C ASN A 72 13.78 9.28 10.94
N PRO A 73 13.42 10.56 11.17
CA PRO A 73 12.55 11.29 10.23
C PRO A 73 13.20 11.60 8.87
N TYR A 74 14.51 11.37 8.73
CA TYR A 74 15.21 11.51 7.46
C TYR A 74 15.30 10.21 6.68
N HIS A 75 14.91 9.09 7.29
CA HIS A 75 14.83 7.79 6.64
C HIS A 75 13.41 7.60 6.11
N LEU A 76 13.23 7.85 4.81
CA LEU A 76 11.90 7.92 4.20
C LEU A 76 11.89 7.35 2.79
N LEU A 77 10.68 7.00 2.35
CA LEU A 77 10.42 6.50 1.02
C LEU A 77 9.12 7.10 0.49
N SER A 78 9.15 7.58 -0.75
CA SER A 78 7.94 7.97 -1.47
C SER A 78 7.92 7.26 -2.82
N VAL A 79 6.85 6.55 -3.10
CA VAL A 79 6.66 5.79 -4.35
C VAL A 79 5.40 6.30 -5.02
N THR A 80 5.53 6.78 -6.25
CA THR A 80 4.40 7.11 -7.12
C THR A 80 4.33 6.08 -8.22
N GLY A 81 3.14 5.62 -8.55
CA GLY A 81 3.00 4.60 -9.58
C GLY A 81 1.58 4.39 -10.03
N THR A 82 1.38 3.25 -10.68
CA THR A 82 0.10 2.83 -11.24
C THR A 82 -0.38 1.59 -10.52
N ALA A 83 -1.61 1.63 -10.03
CA ALA A 83 -2.22 0.53 -9.29
C ALA A 83 -2.91 -0.47 -10.20
N ARG A 84 -2.80 -1.74 -9.83
CA ARG A 84 -3.57 -2.85 -10.37
C ARG A 84 -4.37 -3.45 -9.22
N LEU A 85 -5.68 -3.61 -9.42
CA LEU A 85 -6.57 -4.18 -8.42
C LEU A 85 -6.72 -5.68 -8.67
N ASP A 86 -6.51 -6.48 -7.63
CA ASP A 86 -6.55 -7.94 -7.72
C ASP A 86 -7.40 -8.50 -6.58
N THR A 87 -8.53 -9.11 -6.92
CA THR A 87 -9.43 -9.73 -5.92
C THR A 87 -9.10 -11.20 -5.65
N SER A 88 -8.25 -11.82 -6.47
CA SER A 88 -7.99 -13.26 -6.38
C SER A 88 -7.28 -13.67 -5.09
N ASP A 89 -6.45 -12.79 -4.51
CA ASP A 89 -5.67 -13.06 -3.30
C ASP A 89 -5.93 -12.03 -2.18
N GLY A 90 -7.03 -11.26 -2.28
CA GLY A 90 -7.31 -10.20 -1.31
C GLY A 90 -7.34 -10.66 0.13
N ASP A 91 -7.97 -11.80 0.41
CA ASP A 91 -8.04 -12.35 1.76
C ASP A 91 -6.68 -12.84 2.25
N ALA A 92 -5.91 -13.51 1.41
CA ALA A 92 -4.58 -13.99 1.78
C ALA A 92 -3.64 -12.83 2.09
N VAL A 93 -3.71 -11.76 1.31
CA VAL A 93 -2.86 -10.57 1.50
C VAL A 93 -3.23 -9.81 2.76
N ILE A 94 -4.53 -9.60 3.05
CA ILE A 94 -4.91 -8.91 4.29
C ILE A 94 -4.54 -9.74 5.52
N ASP A 95 -4.61 -11.06 5.45
CA ASP A 95 -4.17 -11.92 6.54
C ASP A 95 -2.65 -11.82 6.75
N ALA A 96 -1.86 -11.78 5.70
CA ALA A 96 -0.41 -11.60 5.79
C ALA A 96 -0.04 -10.24 6.38
N LEU A 97 -0.75 -9.19 6.01
CA LEU A 97 -0.56 -7.85 6.57
C LEU A 97 -0.95 -7.81 8.06
N ALA A 98 -2.04 -8.48 8.44
CA ALA A 98 -2.43 -8.57 9.84
C ALA A 98 -1.38 -9.29 10.68
N LYS A 99 -0.76 -10.35 10.15
CA LYS A 99 0.34 -11.04 10.80
C LYS A 99 1.54 -10.12 11.00
N LYS A 100 1.90 -9.38 9.97
CA LYS A 100 3.03 -8.44 10.00
C LYS A 100 2.82 -7.33 11.02
N TYR A 101 1.65 -6.69 11.03
CA TYR A 101 1.38 -5.49 11.82
C TYR A 101 0.85 -5.78 13.22
N LEU A 102 0.09 -6.87 13.39
CA LEU A 102 -0.59 -7.20 14.64
C LEU A 102 -0.08 -8.48 15.29
N GLY A 103 0.68 -9.31 14.57
CA GLY A 103 1.04 -10.65 15.02
C GLY A 103 -0.12 -11.63 15.02
N ALA A 104 -1.23 -11.30 14.36
CA ALA A 104 -2.43 -12.12 14.29
C ALA A 104 -2.31 -13.19 13.21
N ASP A 105 -2.95 -14.37 13.43
CA ASP A 105 -2.97 -15.43 12.42
C ASP A 105 -3.84 -15.07 11.21
N SER A 106 -4.86 -14.25 11.43
CA SER A 106 -5.75 -13.77 10.38
C SER A 106 -6.23 -12.34 10.69
N TYR A 107 -6.80 -11.69 9.69
CA TYR A 107 -7.31 -10.33 9.84
C TYR A 107 -8.54 -10.31 10.77
N PRO A 108 -8.45 -9.67 11.96
CA PRO A 108 -9.57 -9.67 12.92
C PRO A 108 -10.76 -8.83 12.49
N GLY A 109 -10.56 -7.88 11.55
CA GLY A 109 -11.64 -7.03 11.02
C GLY A 109 -12.43 -7.64 9.87
N ARG A 110 -12.20 -8.91 9.55
CA ARG A 110 -12.87 -9.58 8.43
C ARG A 110 -14.38 -9.68 8.67
N THR A 111 -15.17 -9.39 7.61
CA THR A 111 -16.62 -9.56 7.63
C THR A 111 -17.04 -10.52 6.51
N PRO A 112 -18.18 -11.24 6.65
CA PRO A 112 -18.59 -12.21 5.64
C PRO A 112 -19.07 -11.60 4.33
N THR A 113 -19.41 -10.30 4.32
CA THR A 113 -19.91 -9.60 3.12
C THR A 113 -18.84 -8.79 2.40
N GLU A 114 -17.67 -8.65 2.99
CA GLU A 114 -16.58 -7.84 2.46
C GLU A 114 -15.77 -8.64 1.44
N GLN A 115 -15.56 -8.07 0.26
CA GLN A 115 -14.62 -8.61 -0.71
C GLN A 115 -13.32 -7.79 -0.66
N ARG A 116 -12.26 -8.44 -0.20
CA ARG A 116 -10.94 -7.79 -0.11
C ARG A 116 -10.29 -7.70 -1.48
N VAL A 117 -9.54 -6.62 -1.67
CA VAL A 117 -8.81 -6.32 -2.91
C VAL A 117 -7.36 -6.03 -2.56
N THR A 118 -6.45 -6.73 -3.24
CA THR A 118 -5.04 -6.40 -3.20
C THR A 118 -4.76 -5.27 -4.19
N VAL A 119 -4.13 -4.21 -3.73
CA VAL A 119 -3.66 -3.12 -4.59
C VAL A 119 -2.17 -3.33 -4.82
N ARG A 120 -1.78 -3.54 -6.07
CA ARG A 120 -0.40 -3.74 -6.48
C ARG A 120 0.05 -2.53 -7.28
N ILE A 121 1.13 -1.90 -6.84
CA ILE A 121 1.63 -0.66 -7.41
C ILE A 121 2.93 -0.90 -8.15
N THR A 122 2.92 -0.64 -9.45
CA THR A 122 4.12 -0.60 -10.27
C THR A 122 4.72 0.79 -10.14
N PRO A 123 5.94 0.93 -9.57
CA PRO A 123 6.54 2.24 -9.39
C PRO A 123 6.86 2.93 -10.72
N SER A 124 6.54 4.22 -10.81
CA SER A 124 7.00 5.10 -11.90
C SER A 124 8.02 6.12 -11.41
N LYS A 125 7.99 6.45 -10.11
CA LYS A 125 8.96 7.35 -9.47
C LYS A 125 9.20 6.89 -8.03
N VAL A 126 10.46 6.81 -7.66
CA VAL A 126 10.88 6.41 -6.31
C VAL A 126 11.81 7.49 -5.75
N ILE A 127 11.49 7.99 -4.56
CA ILE A 127 12.34 8.88 -3.79
C ILE A 127 12.67 8.16 -2.49
N TYR A 128 13.94 7.87 -2.27
CA TYR A 128 14.42 7.19 -1.07
C TYR A 128 15.55 8.00 -0.44
N ASN A 129 15.45 8.21 0.86
CA ASN A 129 16.52 8.80 1.67
C ASN A 129 16.83 7.83 2.81
N GLY A 130 18.08 7.41 2.93
CA GLY A 130 18.53 6.43 3.91
C GLY A 130 18.79 6.97 5.33
N GLY A 131 18.54 8.25 5.56
CA GLY A 131 18.68 8.84 6.89
C GLY A 131 19.78 9.86 7.05
#